data_cc6380f67d1e1053e6c144f8af9abf3b
#
_entry.id   cc6380f67d1e1053e6c144f8af9abf3b
#
_cell.length_a   1.000
_cell.length_b   1.000
_cell.length_c   1.000
_cell.angle_alpha   90.00
_cell.angle_beta   90.00
_cell.angle_gamma   90.00
#
_symmetry.space_group_name_H-M   'P 1'
#
loop_
_entity.id
_entity.type
_entity.pdbx_description
1 polymer ?
#
loop_
_entity_poly.entity_id
_entity_poly.type
_entity_poly.pdbx_seq_one_letter_code
_entity_poly.pdbx_strand_id
1 'polypeptide(L)' 'MSDSVYRFIEMVGTSKTSWEDAARNAVETAGKTVRDTRVAAVKDLDMRIEDGKVVLYRATVRLSFKYQG' A
#
# COMPACT_ATOMS: atom_id res chain seq x y z
N MET A 1 -30.84 -7.93 -5.06
CA MET A 1 -29.39 -8.00 -5.00
C MET A 1 -28.84 -6.81 -4.26
N SER A 2 -27.92 -7.05 -3.39
CA SER A 2 -27.33 -5.95 -2.63
C SER A 2 -25.98 -5.55 -3.21
N ASP A 3 -25.71 -4.27 -3.16
CA ASP A 3 -24.43 -3.75 -3.57
C ASP A 3 -23.38 -4.08 -2.53
N SER A 4 -22.15 -4.24 -3.01
CA SER A 4 -21.04 -4.49 -2.11
C SER A 4 -20.55 -3.19 -1.51
N VAL A 5 -20.13 -3.28 -0.25
CA VAL A 5 -19.57 -2.16 0.48
C VAL A 5 -18.12 -2.53 0.84
N TYR A 6 -17.22 -1.59 0.67
CA TYR A 6 -15.80 -1.81 0.92
C TYR A 6 -15.30 -0.88 2.00
N ARG A 7 -14.34 -1.37 2.73
CA ARG A 7 -13.53 -0.55 3.63
C ARG A 7 -12.15 -0.42 3.02
N PHE A 8 -11.42 0.58 3.47
CA PHE A 8 -10.04 0.70 3.02
C PHE A 8 -9.15 1.18 4.16
N ILE A 9 -7.88 0.88 4.02
CA ILE A 9 -6.83 1.38 4.91
C ILE A 9 -5.71 1.90 4.03
N GLU A 10 -4.93 2.83 4.58
CA GLU A 10 -3.75 3.33 3.87
C GLU A 10 -2.50 2.95 4.62
N MET A 11 -1.49 2.55 3.88
CA MET A 11 -0.20 2.15 4.43
C MET A 11 0.90 2.72 3.55
N VAL A 12 2.06 2.92 4.15
CA VAL A 12 3.23 3.35 3.40
C VAL A 12 4.22 2.20 3.40
N GLY A 13 4.56 1.72 2.21
CA GLY A 13 5.61 0.74 2.05
C GLY A 13 6.90 1.44 1.64
N THR A 14 8.01 0.83 1.98
CA THR A 14 9.33 1.36 1.62
C THR A 14 10.16 0.29 0.94
N SER A 15 11.12 0.74 0.14
CA SER A 15 12.06 -0.15 -0.53
C SER A 15 13.30 0.63 -0.91
N LYS A 16 14.44 -0.04 -0.85
CA LYS A 16 15.68 0.55 -1.35
C LYS A 16 15.83 0.36 -2.85
N THR A 17 14.93 -0.38 -3.48
CA THR A 17 15.06 -0.83 -4.86
C THR A 17 14.16 -0.07 -5.82
N SER A 18 12.86 0.02 -5.51
CA SER A 18 11.91 0.61 -6.44
C SER A 18 10.59 0.94 -5.76
N TRP A 19 9.80 1.78 -6.43
CA TRP A 19 8.45 2.08 -5.95
C TRP A 19 7.53 0.87 -6.05
N GLU A 20 7.68 0.06 -7.11
CA GLU A 20 6.87 -1.15 -7.25
C GLU A 20 7.13 -2.09 -6.08
N ASP A 21 8.39 -2.23 -5.70
CA ASP A 21 8.75 -3.07 -4.57
C ASP A 21 8.21 -2.48 -3.26
N ALA A 22 8.27 -1.16 -3.12
CA ALA A 22 7.71 -0.49 -1.95
C ALA A 22 6.21 -0.74 -1.83
N ALA A 23 5.48 -0.61 -2.93
CA ALA A 23 4.04 -0.85 -2.95
C ALA A 23 3.73 -2.31 -2.63
N ARG A 24 4.47 -3.25 -3.23
CA ARG A 24 4.29 -4.67 -2.96
C ARG A 24 4.52 -4.99 -1.49
N ASN A 25 5.55 -4.40 -0.89
CA ASN A 25 5.84 -4.62 0.53
C ASN A 25 4.67 -4.18 1.41
N ALA A 26 4.05 -3.05 1.08
CA ALA A 26 2.89 -2.58 1.83
C ALA A 26 1.74 -3.58 1.72
N VAL A 27 1.44 -4.03 0.50
CA VAL A 27 0.33 -4.95 0.25
C VAL A 27 0.57 -6.28 0.96
N GLU A 28 1.76 -6.84 0.84
CA GLU A 28 2.04 -8.15 1.39
C GLU A 28 2.09 -8.12 2.92
N THR A 29 2.59 -7.03 3.49
CA THR A 29 2.60 -6.89 4.93
C THR A 29 1.18 -6.77 5.48
N ALA A 30 0.34 -5.96 4.82
CA ALA A 30 -1.04 -5.81 5.23
C ALA A 30 -1.81 -7.13 5.08
N GLY A 31 -1.48 -7.93 4.07
CA GLY A 31 -2.13 -9.19 3.83
C GLY A 31 -1.95 -10.21 4.94
N LYS A 32 -0.99 -9.99 5.83
CA LYS A 32 -0.79 -10.89 6.97
C LYS A 32 -1.86 -10.70 8.03
N THR A 33 -2.51 -9.55 8.07
CA THR A 33 -3.51 -9.24 9.10
C THR A 33 -4.88 -8.93 8.52
N VAL A 34 -4.94 -8.45 7.27
CA VAL A 34 -6.20 -8.08 6.62
C VAL A 34 -6.53 -9.11 5.57
N ARG A 35 -7.71 -9.72 5.71
CA ARG A 35 -8.16 -10.73 4.74
C ARG A 35 -8.98 -10.08 3.64
N ASP A 36 -9.06 -10.77 2.51
CA ASP A 36 -9.91 -10.38 1.39
C ASP A 36 -9.56 -9.03 0.81
N THR A 37 -8.28 -8.67 0.84
CA THR A 37 -7.81 -7.50 0.14
C THR A 37 -7.98 -7.74 -1.35
N ARG A 38 -8.69 -6.85 -2.04
CA ARG A 38 -9.04 -7.02 -3.44
C ARG A 38 -8.35 -6.04 -4.36
N VAL A 39 -8.18 -4.81 -3.90
CA VAL A 39 -7.63 -3.76 -4.72
C VAL A 39 -6.65 -2.95 -3.90
N ALA A 40 -5.54 -2.61 -4.51
CA ALA A 40 -4.56 -1.73 -3.91
C ALA A 40 -4.33 -0.58 -4.90
N ALA A 41 -4.62 0.64 -4.46
CA ALA A 41 -4.41 1.82 -5.28
C ALA A 41 -3.20 2.57 -4.76
N VAL A 42 -2.26 2.86 -5.65
CA VAL A 42 -1.11 3.67 -5.28
C VAL A 42 -1.55 5.12 -5.29
N LYS A 43 -1.49 5.77 -4.14
CA LYS A 43 -1.97 7.14 -3.98
C LYS A 43 -0.86 8.16 -4.14
N ASP A 44 0.30 7.86 -3.60
CA ASP A 44 1.44 8.76 -3.67
C ASP A 44 2.73 7.97 -3.78
N LEU A 45 3.69 8.55 -4.46
CA LEU A 45 5.04 8.03 -4.56
C LEU A 45 5.97 9.15 -4.13
N ASP A 46 6.87 8.84 -3.20
CA ASP A 46 7.86 9.81 -2.79
C ASP A 46 9.18 9.11 -2.45
N MET A 47 10.15 9.87 -2.05
CA MET A 47 11.48 9.35 -1.76
C MET A 47 12.03 10.03 -0.52
N ARG A 48 12.76 9.28 0.26
CA ARG A 48 13.54 9.84 1.34
C ARG A 48 14.93 10.17 0.82
N ILE A 49 15.40 11.35 1.14
CA ILE A 49 16.69 11.86 0.66
C ILE A 49 17.56 12.18 1.85
N GLU A 50 18.81 11.72 1.81
CA GLU A 50 19.83 12.05 2.79
C GLU A 50 21.10 12.45 2.06
N ASP A 51 21.66 13.60 2.44
CA ASP A 51 22.87 14.14 1.82
C ASP A 51 22.76 14.24 0.30
N GLY A 52 21.56 14.64 -0.19
CA GLY A 52 21.31 14.81 -1.62
C GLY A 52 21.15 13.51 -2.39
N LYS A 53 21.06 12.39 -1.70
CA LYS A 53 20.93 11.09 -2.35
C LYS A 53 19.63 10.41 -1.92
N VAL A 54 19.02 9.70 -2.86
CA VAL A 54 17.82 8.91 -2.57
C VAL A 54 18.24 7.68 -1.78
N VAL A 55 17.66 7.52 -0.58
CA VAL A 55 17.96 6.36 0.27
C VAL A 55 16.81 5.38 0.34
N LEU A 56 15.58 5.84 0.11
CA LEU A 56 14.41 4.98 0.11
C LEU A 56 13.39 5.48 -0.90
N TYR A 57 12.71 4.53 -1.53
CA TYR A 57 11.50 4.78 -2.28
C TYR A 57 10.32 4.47 -1.36
N ARG A 58 9.29 5.32 -1.37
CA ARG A 58 8.12 5.12 -0.54
C ARG A 58 6.87 5.18 -1.38
N ALA A 59 5.94 4.29 -1.11
CA ALA A 59 4.67 4.24 -1.80
C ALA A 59 3.54 4.24 -0.78
N THR A 60 2.64 5.22 -0.89
CA THR A 60 1.42 5.24 -0.09
C THR A 60 0.38 4.44 -0.86
N VAL A 61 -0.13 3.40 -0.25
CA VAL A 61 -1.04 2.46 -0.88
C VAL A 61 -2.33 2.41 -0.09
N ARG A 62 -3.45 2.53 -0.80
CA ARG A 62 -4.77 2.36 -0.22
C ARG A 62 -5.27 0.98 -0.59
N LEU A 63 -5.53 0.16 0.42
CA LEU A 63 -6.00 -1.20 0.24
C LEU A 63 -7.49 -1.25 0.50
N SER A 64 -8.22 -1.84 -0.43
CA SER A 64 -9.66 -2.00 -0.30
C SER A 64 -9.99 -3.47 -0.05
N PHE A 65 -10.89 -3.70 0.87
CA PHE A 65 -11.36 -5.05 1.14
C PHE A 65 -12.86 -5.00 1.42
N LYS A 66 -13.51 -6.11 1.14
CA LYS A 66 -14.96 -6.16 1.25
C LYS A 66 -15.38 -6.09 2.71
N TYR A 67 -16.32 -5.20 2.99
CA TYR A 67 -16.84 -5.06 4.33
C TYR A 67 -17.78 -6.22 4.65
N GLN A 68 -17.54 -6.85 5.77
CA GLN A 68 -18.30 -8.01 6.23
C GLN A 68 -18.99 -7.65 7.54
N GLY A 69 -19.76 -6.63 7.48
CA GLY A 69 -20.44 -6.16 8.70
C GLY A 69 -21.85 -6.69 8.88
#